data_6c41cd00ce39804f07cc810f3f928ca9
#
_entry.id   6c41cd00ce39804f07cc810f3f928ca9
#
_cell.length_a   1.000
_cell.length_b   1.000
_cell.length_c   1.000
_cell.angle_alpha   90.00
_cell.angle_beta   90.00
_cell.angle_gamma   90.00
#
_symmetry.space_group_name_H-M   'P 1'
#
loop_
_entity.id
_entity.type
_entity.pdbx_description
1 polymer ?
#
loop_
_entity_poly.entity_id
_entity_poly.type
_entity_poly.pdbx_seq_one_letter_code
_entity_poly.pdbx_strand_id
1 'polypeptide(L)'
;GTKKSIGDFLLDDDITKPVNVKSNNLDKNNYSPNIISAKRLINWLNNNNELYLIFVDYKKTESGIEIIGDSGLVPIHKISWDCLSIEAQGWGVIQLSKKLKINEEQDLKTFFSDMKKNYEKYITKQEEKFLKIKNMIKNF
;
A
#
# COMPACT_ATOMS: atom_id res chain seq x y z
N GLY A 1 -25.53 2.24 -7.17
CA GLY A 1 -24.38 1.42 -7.13
C GLY A 1 -23.40 1.97 -6.14
N THR A 2 -23.02 1.17 -5.26
CA THR A 2 -22.04 1.55 -4.29
C THR A 2 -20.71 1.80 -4.98
N LYS A 3 -20.26 3.00 -4.97
CA LYS A 3 -18.90 3.32 -5.38
C LYS A 3 -17.96 2.54 -4.47
N LYS A 4 -16.95 1.91 -5.05
CA LYS A 4 -15.90 1.33 -4.24
C LYS A 4 -15.28 2.39 -3.36
N SER A 5 -15.46 2.27 -2.07
CA SER A 5 -14.80 3.12 -1.10
C SER A 5 -13.30 2.85 -1.15
N ILE A 6 -12.49 3.89 -1.04
CA ILE A 6 -11.04 3.74 -0.93
C ILE A 6 -10.64 3.33 0.49
N GLY A 7 -11.52 3.43 1.46
CA GLY A 7 -11.30 3.05 2.86
C GLY A 7 -12.50 2.36 3.48
N ASP A 8 -12.30 1.79 4.66
CA ASP A 8 -13.33 1.06 5.40
C ASP A 8 -14.28 2.01 6.15
N PHE A 9 -13.81 3.16 6.56
CA PHE A 9 -14.62 4.20 7.19
C PHE A 9 -13.98 5.58 6.96
N LEU A 10 -14.68 6.63 7.38
CA LEU A 10 -14.24 8.02 7.19
C LEU A 10 -13.80 8.63 8.51
N LEU A 11 -12.70 9.38 8.49
CA LEU A 11 -12.26 10.16 9.64
C LEU A 11 -13.15 11.41 9.74
N ASP A 12 -13.81 11.60 10.89
CA ASP A 12 -14.71 12.74 11.15
C ASP A 12 -15.80 12.89 10.07
N ASP A 13 -16.28 11.79 9.49
CA ASP A 13 -17.26 11.76 8.40
C ASP A 13 -16.84 12.52 7.15
N ASP A 14 -15.55 12.79 6.98
CA ASP A 14 -15.01 13.51 5.84
C ASP A 14 -14.67 12.54 4.71
N ILE A 15 -15.36 12.66 3.56
CA ILE A 15 -15.16 11.78 2.39
C ILE A 15 -13.75 11.89 1.79
N THR A 16 -13.01 12.96 2.13
CA THR A 16 -11.63 13.14 1.66
C THR A 16 -10.59 12.51 2.60
N LYS A 17 -11.05 11.91 3.70
CA LYS A 17 -10.19 11.32 4.73
C LYS A 17 -10.60 9.89 5.08
N PRO A 18 -10.60 8.98 4.12
CA PRO A 18 -10.91 7.58 4.40
C PRO A 18 -9.83 6.93 5.27
N VAL A 19 -10.25 5.96 6.06
CA VAL A 19 -9.37 5.12 6.88
C VAL A 19 -9.51 3.69 6.40
N ASN A 20 -8.39 3.05 6.09
CA ASN A 20 -8.36 1.66 5.66
C ASN A 20 -7.69 0.81 6.75
N VAL A 21 -8.38 -0.23 7.18
CA VAL A 21 -7.86 -1.15 8.20
C VAL A 21 -7.21 -2.35 7.50
N LYS A 22 -5.95 -2.60 7.83
CA LYS A 22 -5.18 -3.74 7.29
C LYS A 22 -4.79 -4.66 8.43
N SER A 23 -5.04 -5.95 8.25
CA SER A 23 -4.72 -6.94 9.26
C SER A 23 -3.49 -7.74 8.88
N ASN A 24 -2.70 -8.11 9.88
CA ASN A 24 -1.50 -8.90 9.73
C ASN A 24 -1.58 -10.13 10.64
N ASN A 25 -1.58 -11.30 10.02
CA ASN A 25 -1.57 -12.57 10.75
C ASN A 25 -0.14 -12.91 11.16
N LEU A 26 0.18 -12.80 12.45
CA LEU A 26 1.53 -13.05 12.97
C LEU A 26 1.97 -14.52 12.86
N ASP A 27 1.03 -15.44 12.62
CA ASP A 27 1.35 -16.85 12.41
C ASP A 27 1.91 -17.13 11.02
N LYS A 28 1.77 -16.17 10.10
CA LYS A 28 2.31 -16.30 8.75
C LYS A 28 3.66 -15.63 8.63
N ASN A 29 4.64 -16.37 8.10
CA ASN A 29 5.89 -15.80 7.68
C ASN A 29 5.67 -15.11 6.31
N ASN A 30 6.35 -14.00 6.08
CA ASN A 30 6.31 -13.27 4.81
C ASN A 30 4.93 -12.68 4.47
N TYR A 31 4.15 -12.32 5.48
CA TYR A 31 2.90 -11.62 5.23
C TYR A 31 3.17 -10.16 4.82
N SER A 32 2.69 -9.79 3.64
CA SER A 32 2.87 -8.45 3.09
C SER A 32 1.51 -7.92 2.66
N PRO A 33 0.78 -7.20 3.53
CA PRO A 33 -0.54 -6.70 3.18
C PRO A 33 -0.48 -5.71 2.02
N ASN A 34 -1.39 -5.89 1.06
CA ASN A 34 -1.62 -4.92 0.00
C ASN A 34 -2.31 -3.69 0.61
N ILE A 35 -1.79 -2.52 0.32
CA ILE A 35 -2.35 -1.28 0.83
C ILE A 35 -3.32 -0.69 -0.19
N ILE A 36 -2.81 -0.32 -1.36
CA ILE A 36 -3.60 0.33 -2.40
C ILE A 36 -2.85 0.25 -3.74
N SER A 37 -3.58 0.25 -4.85
CA SER A 37 -2.99 0.45 -6.17
C SER A 37 -2.21 1.77 -6.21
N ALA A 38 -0.98 1.73 -6.72
CA ALA A 38 -0.15 2.92 -6.86
C ALA A 38 -0.84 3.99 -7.72
N LYS A 39 -1.42 3.59 -8.85
CA LYS A 39 -2.16 4.48 -9.73
C LYS A 39 -3.34 5.14 -9.02
N ARG A 40 -4.08 4.36 -8.25
CA ARG A 40 -5.23 4.86 -7.50
C ARG A 40 -4.83 5.86 -6.43
N LEU A 41 -3.72 5.59 -5.73
CA LEU A 41 -3.21 6.50 -4.70
C LEU A 41 -2.75 7.82 -5.31
N ILE A 42 -2.04 7.78 -6.44
CA ILE A 42 -1.59 8.99 -7.13
C ILE A 42 -2.78 9.89 -7.46
N ASN A 43 -3.83 9.31 -8.06
CA ASN A 43 -5.04 10.07 -8.40
C ASN A 43 -5.72 10.63 -7.15
N TRP A 44 -5.80 9.85 -6.10
CA TRP A 44 -6.45 10.23 -4.84
C TRP A 44 -5.73 11.41 -4.18
N LEU A 45 -4.42 11.32 -4.01
CA LEU A 45 -3.62 12.36 -3.37
C LEU A 45 -3.52 13.63 -4.24
N ASN A 46 -3.50 13.48 -5.58
CA ASN A 46 -3.48 14.64 -6.50
C ASN A 46 -4.75 15.48 -6.45
N ASN A 47 -5.85 14.92 -5.97
CA ASN A 47 -7.11 15.63 -5.77
C ASN A 47 -7.24 16.22 -4.36
N ASN A 48 -6.10 16.41 -3.67
CA ASN A 48 -6.04 16.95 -2.32
C ASN A 48 -6.80 16.13 -1.28
N ASN A 49 -6.96 14.83 -1.53
CA ASN A 49 -7.53 13.90 -0.57
C ASN A 49 -6.43 13.29 0.29
N GLU A 50 -6.80 12.77 1.44
CA GLU A 50 -5.88 12.09 2.36
C GLU A 50 -6.23 10.60 2.42
N LEU A 51 -5.33 9.79 2.94
CA LEU A 51 -5.58 8.38 3.23
C LEU A 51 -4.91 8.03 4.54
N TYR A 52 -5.67 7.41 5.43
CA TYR A 52 -5.19 6.93 6.71
C TYR A 52 -5.26 5.41 6.77
N LEU A 53 -4.37 4.82 7.54
CA LEU A 53 -4.28 3.38 7.70
C LEU A 53 -4.24 3.03 9.19
N ILE A 54 -4.81 1.87 9.51
CA ILE A 54 -4.61 1.23 10.80
C ILE A 54 -4.16 -0.20 10.51
N PHE A 55 -3.00 -0.57 11.02
CA PHE A 55 -2.49 -1.94 10.89
C PHE A 55 -2.75 -2.69 12.19
N VAL A 56 -3.44 -3.82 12.09
CA VAL A 56 -3.82 -4.64 13.24
C VAL A 56 -3.09 -5.97 13.18
N ASP A 57 -2.33 -6.29 14.21
CA ASP A 57 -1.65 -7.58 14.35
C ASP A 57 -2.53 -8.55 15.13
N TYR A 58 -2.67 -9.76 14.63
CA TYR A 58 -3.48 -10.79 15.27
C TYR A 58 -2.84 -12.17 15.17
N LYS A 59 -3.27 -13.07 16.03
CA LYS A 59 -2.98 -14.50 15.99
C LYS A 59 -4.27 -15.29 15.99
N LYS A 60 -4.26 -16.45 15.35
CA LYS A 60 -5.36 -17.39 15.44
C LYS A 60 -5.14 -18.28 16.67
N THR A 61 -6.21 -18.49 17.43
CA THR A 61 -6.23 -19.35 18.62
C THR A 61 -7.31 -20.41 18.42
N GLU A 62 -7.35 -21.42 19.31
CA GLU A 62 -8.39 -22.46 19.27
C GLU A 62 -9.79 -21.88 19.39
N SER A 63 -9.95 -20.79 20.13
CA SER A 63 -11.24 -20.14 20.38
C SER A 63 -11.56 -19.01 19.40
N GLY A 64 -10.67 -18.72 18.43
CA GLY A 64 -10.89 -17.66 17.45
C GLY A 64 -9.66 -16.82 17.16
N ILE A 65 -9.83 -15.51 17.15
CA ILE A 65 -8.78 -14.54 16.83
C ILE A 65 -8.43 -13.75 18.09
N GLU A 66 -7.12 -13.61 18.36
CA GLU A 66 -6.59 -12.75 19.40
C GLU A 66 -5.91 -11.54 18.77
N ILE A 67 -6.37 -10.33 19.11
CA ILE A 67 -5.73 -9.08 18.70
C ILE A 67 -4.51 -8.85 19.58
N ILE A 68 -3.33 -8.77 18.99
CA ILE A 68 -2.08 -8.55 19.69
C ILE A 68 -1.79 -7.08 19.88
N GLY A 69 -2.12 -6.27 18.88
CA GLY A 69 -1.92 -4.84 18.93
C GLY A 69 -2.26 -4.16 17.62
N ASP A 70 -2.13 -2.85 17.59
CA ASP A 70 -2.35 -2.07 16.36
C ASP A 70 -1.38 -0.89 16.29
N SER A 71 -1.31 -0.30 15.09
CA SER A 71 -0.43 0.85 14.82
C SER A 71 -0.99 2.18 15.31
N GLY A 72 -2.28 2.23 15.65
CA GLY A 72 -3.00 3.47 15.71
C GLY A 72 -3.24 4.04 14.31
N LEU A 73 -3.77 5.24 14.24
CA LEU A 73 -4.08 5.93 12.99
C LEU A 73 -2.80 6.47 12.34
N VAL A 74 -2.52 6.06 11.10
CA VAL A 74 -1.30 6.43 10.39
C VAL A 74 -1.66 7.10 9.06
N PRO A 75 -1.32 8.39 8.86
CA PRO A 75 -1.42 8.99 7.53
C PRO A 75 -0.46 8.29 6.58
N ILE A 76 -0.91 7.91 5.39
CA ILE A 76 -0.07 7.15 4.46
C ILE A 76 1.24 7.88 4.13
N HIS A 77 1.19 9.20 4.04
CA HIS A 77 2.39 9.99 3.68
C HIS A 77 3.47 10.04 4.78
N LYS A 78 3.16 9.52 5.98
CA LYS A 78 4.15 9.38 7.06
C LYS A 78 4.83 8.01 7.06
N ILE A 79 4.39 7.09 6.22
CA ILE A 79 5.04 5.78 6.10
C ILE A 79 6.30 5.90 5.26
N SER A 80 7.41 5.37 5.77
CA SER A 80 8.68 5.38 5.06
C SER A 80 8.66 4.40 3.89
N TRP A 81 9.18 4.81 2.74
CA TRP A 81 9.35 3.92 1.59
C TRP A 81 10.36 2.79 1.85
N ASP A 82 11.14 2.87 2.92
CA ASP A 82 12.02 1.77 3.34
C ASP A 82 11.24 0.50 3.69
N CYS A 83 9.98 0.62 4.11
CA CYS A 83 9.14 -0.53 4.44
C CYS A 83 8.05 -0.83 3.41
N LEU A 84 8.00 -0.07 2.33
CA LEU A 84 7.01 -0.22 1.26
C LEU A 84 7.66 -0.78 0.00
N SER A 85 6.86 -1.48 -0.80
CA SER A 85 7.26 -1.93 -2.13
C SER A 85 6.09 -1.81 -3.09
N ILE A 86 6.38 -1.87 -4.40
CA ILE A 86 5.36 -1.90 -5.44
C ILE A 86 5.45 -3.28 -6.11
N GLU A 87 4.38 -4.04 -6.03
CA GLU A 87 4.31 -5.41 -6.51
C GLU A 87 3.45 -5.55 -7.76
N ALA A 88 3.68 -6.63 -8.51
CA ALA A 88 3.11 -6.85 -9.82
C ALA A 88 1.67 -7.38 -9.77
N GLN A 89 0.74 -6.51 -9.45
CA GLN A 89 -0.70 -6.76 -9.56
C GLN A 89 -1.34 -5.56 -10.26
N GLY A 90 -2.08 -5.81 -11.33
CA GLY A 90 -2.68 -4.73 -12.11
C GLY A 90 -1.64 -3.72 -12.57
N TRP A 91 -1.80 -2.46 -12.20
CA TRP A 91 -0.88 -1.36 -12.55
C TRP A 91 0.18 -1.12 -11.49
N GLY A 92 0.36 -2.04 -10.56
CA GLY A 92 1.26 -1.93 -9.42
C GLY A 92 0.51 -1.69 -8.12
N VAL A 93 0.80 -2.51 -7.12
CA VAL A 93 0.16 -2.44 -5.80
C VAL A 93 1.20 -2.11 -4.75
N ILE A 94 0.92 -1.11 -3.93
CA ILE A 94 1.79 -0.77 -2.80
C ILE A 94 1.52 -1.77 -1.68
N GLN A 95 2.59 -2.39 -1.19
CA GLN A 95 2.57 -3.35 -0.08
C GLN A 95 3.43 -2.89 1.07
N LEU A 96 3.03 -3.25 2.28
CA LEU A 96 3.90 -3.18 3.45
C LEU A 96 4.76 -4.44 3.44
N SER A 97 5.99 -4.32 2.94
CA SER A 97 6.89 -5.46 2.71
C SER A 97 7.87 -5.73 3.83
N LYS A 98 7.96 -4.84 4.80
CA LYS A 98 8.80 -4.96 5.99
C LYS A 98 8.05 -4.42 7.20
N LYS A 99 8.64 -4.52 8.38
CA LYS A 99 8.07 -3.95 9.60
C LYS A 99 7.75 -2.46 9.39
N LEU A 100 6.56 -2.04 9.78
CA LEU A 100 6.09 -0.67 9.64
C LEU A 100 7.08 0.33 10.23
N LYS A 101 7.50 1.28 9.42
CA LYS A 101 8.38 2.37 9.82
C LYS A 101 7.69 3.69 9.51
N ILE A 102 7.45 4.47 10.55
CA ILE A 102 6.80 5.77 10.45
C ILE A 102 7.86 6.86 10.58
N ASN A 103 7.82 7.84 9.67
CA ASN A 103 8.66 9.02 9.70
C ASN A 103 7.78 10.25 9.90
N GLU A 104 7.69 10.71 11.14
CA GLU A 104 6.83 11.85 11.51
C GLU A 104 7.23 13.16 10.80
N GLU A 105 8.49 13.28 10.40
CA GLU A 105 9.01 14.46 9.72
C GLU A 105 8.70 14.46 8.21
N GLN A 106 8.25 13.33 7.67
CA GLN A 106 8.02 13.19 6.24
C GLN A 106 6.75 13.90 5.82
N ASP A 107 6.88 14.83 4.87
CA ASP A 107 5.72 15.50 4.29
C ASP A 107 5.19 14.76 3.07
N LEU A 108 4.03 15.20 2.58
CA LEU A 108 3.39 14.61 1.41
C LEU A 108 4.27 14.72 0.16
N LYS A 109 4.95 15.84 -0.01
CA LYS A 109 5.82 16.09 -1.17
C LYS A 109 6.96 15.09 -1.22
N THR A 110 7.62 14.83 -0.08
CA THR A 110 8.70 13.84 0.03
C THR A 110 8.18 12.43 -0.23
N PHE A 111 7.04 12.09 0.36
CA PHE A 111 6.39 10.79 0.12
C PHE A 111 6.13 10.58 -1.38
N PHE A 112 5.56 11.57 -2.06
CA PHE A 112 5.29 11.51 -3.49
C PHE A 112 6.55 11.37 -4.33
N SER A 113 7.59 12.13 -3.99
CA SER A 113 8.87 12.07 -4.70
C SER A 113 9.46 10.66 -4.63
N ASP A 114 9.44 10.05 -3.46
CA ASP A 114 9.92 8.69 -3.26
C ASP A 114 9.03 7.65 -3.94
N MET A 115 7.72 7.84 -3.89
CA MET A 115 6.77 6.99 -4.61
C MET A 115 7.04 7.00 -6.12
N LYS A 116 7.25 8.19 -6.67
CA LYS A 116 7.55 8.35 -8.09
C LYS A 116 8.79 7.55 -8.49
N LYS A 117 9.87 7.66 -7.72
CA LYS A 117 11.11 6.91 -7.96
C LYS A 117 10.88 5.40 -7.91
N ASN A 118 10.15 4.93 -6.92
CA ASN A 118 9.85 3.50 -6.77
C ASN A 118 8.94 3.00 -7.89
N TYR A 119 7.98 3.80 -8.31
CA TYR A 119 7.07 3.43 -9.38
C TYR A 119 7.79 3.40 -10.73
N GLU A 120 8.66 4.35 -11.01
CA GLU A 120 9.48 4.36 -12.23
C GLU A 120 10.37 3.11 -12.32
N LYS A 121 10.99 2.71 -11.21
CA LYS A 121 11.78 1.46 -11.15
C LYS A 121 10.92 0.24 -11.44
N TYR A 122 9.72 0.20 -10.87
CA TYR A 122 8.77 -0.89 -11.10
C TYR A 122 8.39 -0.96 -12.58
N ILE A 123 8.01 0.17 -13.18
CA ILE A 123 7.64 0.25 -14.59
C ILE A 123 8.79 -0.22 -15.48
N THR A 124 10.01 0.22 -15.23
CA THR A 124 11.19 -0.19 -15.98
C THR A 124 11.40 -1.71 -15.95
N LYS A 125 11.22 -2.31 -14.77
CA LYS A 125 11.31 -3.78 -14.64
C LYS A 125 10.23 -4.50 -15.45
N GLN A 126 9.00 -3.97 -15.45
CA GLN A 126 7.91 -4.55 -16.23
C GLN A 126 8.18 -4.43 -17.74
N GLU A 127 8.67 -3.27 -18.18
CA GLU A 127 9.06 -3.06 -19.58
C GLU A 127 10.12 -4.05 -20.02
N GLU A 128 11.15 -4.31 -19.20
CA GLU A 128 12.19 -5.30 -19.47
C GLU A 128 11.62 -6.71 -19.60
N LYS A 129 10.69 -7.08 -18.74
CA LYS A 129 10.01 -8.38 -18.80
C LYS A 129 9.21 -8.53 -20.09
N PHE A 130 8.46 -7.51 -20.47
CA PHE A 130 7.68 -7.52 -21.71
C PHE A 130 8.59 -7.58 -22.93
N LEU A 131 9.72 -6.89 -22.90
CA LEU A 131 10.70 -6.94 -23.99
C LEU A 131 11.26 -8.35 -24.18
N LYS A 132 11.57 -9.05 -23.09
CA LYS A 132 12.02 -10.44 -23.14
C LYS A 132 10.98 -11.35 -23.79
N ILE A 133 9.72 -11.22 -23.40
CA ILE A 133 8.61 -11.99 -23.99
C ILE A 133 8.46 -11.67 -25.46
N LYS A 134 8.53 -10.40 -25.82
CA LYS A 134 8.43 -9.94 -27.22
C LYS A 134 9.55 -10.55 -28.08
N ASN A 135 10.76 -10.60 -27.54
CA ASN A 135 11.91 -11.22 -28.24
C ASN A 135 11.75 -12.74 -28.37
N MET A 136 11.20 -13.40 -27.35
CA MET A 136 10.88 -14.83 -27.41
C MET A 136 9.90 -15.12 -28.53
N ILE A 137 8.85 -14.33 -28.65
CA ILE A 137 7.81 -14.49 -29.68
C ILE A 137 8.40 -14.33 -31.08
N LYS A 138 9.32 -13.39 -31.25
CA LYS A 138 9.98 -13.16 -32.54
C LYS A 138 10.72 -14.39 -33.07
N ASN A 139 11.22 -15.23 -32.17
CA ASN A 139 12.03 -16.40 -32.51
C ASN A 139 11.21 -17.68 -32.75
N PHE A 140 9.90 -17.55 -32.72
CA PHE A 140 8.99 -18.65 -33.07
C PHE A 140 8.91 -18.87 -34.55
#